data_a8b50f7bd1d6ca1ca710a9d2fbfd3225
#
_entry.id   a8b50f7bd1d6ca1ca710a9d2fbfd3225
#
_cell.length_a   1.000
_cell.length_b   1.000
_cell.length_c   1.000
_cell.angle_alpha   90.00
_cell.angle_beta   90.00
_cell.angle_gamma   90.00
#
_symmetry.space_group_name_H-M   'P 1'
#
loop_
_entity.id
_entity.type
_entity.pdbx_description
1 polymer ?
#
loop_
_entity_poly.entity_id
_entity_poly.type
_entity_poly.pdbx_seq_one_letter_code
_entity_poly.pdbx_strand_id
1 'polypeptide(L)'
;TAENIFSGGLLENAERDFVMRDSNAFLFGLIADQSVKAETAWSLPYKLAQRLGHFSMQKIAKESSSEEIGTLLRTKPALHRYPGNIGRYLWSAAERLTSEYDGCAENIWGNVTAMEIVERLEAFSGISHKKASLACLLLWRDLGVEISDKENIDIAYDVHIRRIFLRAGFCEKDTLKDVTEAARRLNPKFPGYLTSPFWTLGRNICRPTEPLCGQCPIRLFCARRLDKTENLRA
;
A
#
# COMPACT_ATOMS: atom_id res chain seq x y z
N THR A 1 13.82 13.11 -4.07
CA THR A 1 12.34 13.08 -4.17
C THR A 1 11.94 11.64 -4.40
N ALA A 2 11.21 11.03 -3.48
CA ALA A 2 10.63 9.71 -3.70
C ALA A 2 9.66 9.82 -4.88
N GLU A 3 9.93 9.07 -5.95
CA GLU A 3 9.07 9.06 -7.12
C GLU A 3 7.66 8.62 -6.71
N ASN A 4 6.68 9.34 -7.22
CA ASN A 4 5.27 8.97 -7.10
C ASN A 4 5.07 7.59 -7.74
N ILE A 5 4.41 6.66 -7.06
CA ILE A 5 4.13 5.31 -7.54
C ILE A 5 3.41 5.35 -8.91
N PHE A 6 2.61 6.39 -9.14
CA PHE A 6 1.80 6.58 -10.33
C PHE A 6 2.50 7.43 -11.42
N SER A 7 3.59 8.17 -11.10
CA SER A 7 4.32 8.99 -12.08
C SER A 7 5.58 8.33 -12.63
N GLY A 8 6.07 7.26 -12.00
CA GLY A 8 7.35 6.62 -12.33
C GLY A 8 7.34 5.63 -13.52
N GLY A 9 6.32 5.66 -14.38
CA GLY A 9 6.24 4.75 -15.55
C GLY A 9 5.93 3.29 -15.21
N LEU A 10 5.44 3.01 -13.99
CA LEU A 10 5.03 1.68 -13.54
C LEU A 10 3.76 1.19 -14.23
N LEU A 11 2.88 2.11 -14.61
CA LEU A 11 1.59 1.82 -15.23
C LEU A 11 1.49 2.46 -16.60
N GLU A 12 0.74 1.82 -17.52
CA GLU A 12 0.32 2.47 -18.75
C GLU A 12 -0.58 3.68 -18.42
N ASN A 13 -0.61 4.66 -19.32
CA ASN A 13 -1.33 5.92 -19.08
C ASN A 13 -2.79 5.70 -18.71
N ALA A 14 -3.50 4.81 -19.42
CA ALA A 14 -4.91 4.52 -19.16
C ALA A 14 -5.14 3.87 -17.79
N GLU A 15 -4.27 2.95 -17.37
CA GLU A 15 -4.33 2.28 -16.06
C GLU A 15 -4.09 3.26 -14.93
N ARG A 16 -3.04 4.11 -15.09
CA ARG A 16 -2.70 5.15 -14.14
C ARG A 16 -3.84 6.16 -13.99
N ASP A 17 -4.31 6.70 -15.12
CA ASP A 17 -5.36 7.73 -15.12
C ASP A 17 -6.66 7.20 -14.51
N PHE A 18 -6.95 5.92 -14.68
CA PHE A 18 -8.11 5.26 -14.06
C PHE A 18 -8.00 5.25 -12.54
N VAL A 19 -6.86 4.81 -11.99
CA VAL A 19 -6.63 4.77 -10.53
C VAL A 19 -6.56 6.17 -9.93
N MET A 20 -6.03 7.15 -10.66
CA MET A 20 -5.89 8.53 -10.17
C MET A 20 -7.22 9.29 -10.14
N ARG A 21 -8.22 8.88 -10.96
CA ARG A 21 -9.50 9.58 -11.07
C ARG A 21 -10.65 8.87 -10.36
N ASP A 22 -10.51 7.60 -10.06
CA ASP A 22 -11.55 6.79 -9.43
C ASP A 22 -11.09 6.26 -8.07
N SER A 23 -11.72 6.75 -7.01
CA SER A 23 -11.38 6.37 -5.63
C SER A 23 -11.60 4.88 -5.35
N ASN A 24 -12.58 4.25 -6.02
CA ASN A 24 -12.82 2.82 -5.92
C ASN A 24 -11.69 2.02 -6.60
N ALA A 25 -11.15 2.52 -7.71
CA ALA A 25 -10.00 1.91 -8.37
C ALA A 25 -8.74 1.98 -7.50
N PHE A 26 -8.52 3.08 -6.79
CA PHE A 26 -7.46 3.18 -5.80
C PHE A 26 -7.62 2.11 -4.69
N LEU A 27 -8.80 1.98 -4.10
CA LEU A 27 -9.07 0.97 -3.06
C LEU A 27 -8.87 -0.47 -3.59
N PHE A 28 -9.33 -0.77 -4.79
CA PHE A 28 -9.15 -2.10 -5.40
C PHE A 28 -7.69 -2.41 -5.70
N GLY A 29 -6.92 -1.45 -6.17
CA GLY A 29 -5.46 -1.56 -6.34
C GLY A 29 -4.75 -1.84 -5.02
N LEU A 30 -5.13 -1.12 -3.96
CA LEU A 30 -4.61 -1.33 -2.62
C LEU A 30 -4.92 -2.74 -2.09
N ILE A 31 -6.15 -3.24 -2.27
CA ILE A 31 -6.53 -4.61 -1.89
C ILE A 31 -5.70 -5.64 -2.68
N ALA A 32 -5.51 -5.42 -3.97
CA ALA A 32 -4.74 -6.31 -4.83
C ALA A 32 -3.22 -6.31 -4.55
N ASP A 33 -2.69 -5.29 -3.87
CA ASP A 33 -1.25 -5.19 -3.59
C ASP A 33 -0.80 -6.18 -2.52
N GLN A 34 -0.76 -7.46 -2.89
CA GLN A 34 -0.19 -8.52 -2.05
C GLN A 34 0.42 -9.65 -2.88
N SER A 35 1.70 -9.95 -2.60
CA SER A 35 2.44 -11.06 -3.23
C SER A 35 2.49 -11.01 -4.76
N VAL A 36 2.37 -9.85 -5.34
CA VAL A 36 2.53 -9.54 -6.76
C VAL A 36 3.36 -8.25 -6.92
N LYS A 37 3.79 -7.97 -8.13
CA LYS A 37 4.45 -6.68 -8.43
C LYS A 37 3.44 -5.54 -8.36
N ALA A 38 3.90 -4.35 -7.98
CA ALA A 38 3.06 -3.16 -7.90
C ALA A 38 2.30 -2.89 -9.21
N GLU A 39 2.95 -3.05 -10.36
CA GLU A 39 2.34 -2.88 -11.67
C GLU A 39 1.13 -3.80 -11.87
N THR A 40 1.23 -5.04 -11.41
CA THR A 40 0.14 -6.03 -11.49
C THR A 40 -1.04 -5.62 -10.59
N ALA A 41 -0.75 -5.20 -9.36
CA ALA A 41 -1.78 -4.80 -8.40
C ALA A 41 -2.53 -3.55 -8.85
N TRP A 42 -1.80 -2.51 -9.25
CA TRP A 42 -2.38 -1.21 -9.59
C TRP A 42 -2.97 -1.13 -11.00
N SER A 43 -2.61 -2.04 -11.92
CA SER A 43 -3.31 -2.18 -13.21
C SER A 43 -4.59 -3.02 -13.14
N LEU A 44 -4.75 -3.82 -12.07
CA LEU A 44 -5.88 -4.75 -11.93
C LEU A 44 -7.26 -4.06 -11.98
N PRO A 45 -7.51 -2.92 -11.31
CA PRO A 45 -8.83 -2.28 -11.34
C PRO A 45 -9.29 -1.91 -12.75
N TYR A 46 -8.41 -1.33 -13.56
CA TYR A 46 -8.69 -0.99 -14.94
C TYR A 46 -9.02 -2.23 -15.79
N LYS A 47 -8.18 -3.26 -15.70
CA LYS A 47 -8.38 -4.52 -16.43
C LYS A 47 -9.65 -5.27 -15.99
N LEU A 48 -9.99 -5.21 -14.71
CA LEU A 48 -11.23 -5.77 -14.19
C LEU A 48 -12.45 -5.00 -14.71
N ALA A 49 -12.39 -3.67 -14.71
CA ALA A 49 -13.45 -2.82 -15.28
C ALA A 49 -13.73 -3.14 -16.75
N GLN A 50 -12.67 -3.37 -17.54
CA GLN A 50 -12.81 -3.78 -18.94
C GLN A 50 -13.52 -5.14 -19.09
N ARG A 51 -13.23 -6.11 -18.19
CA ARG A 51 -13.86 -7.44 -18.23
C ARG A 51 -15.30 -7.42 -17.78
N LEU A 52 -15.64 -6.54 -16.85
CA LEU A 52 -17.00 -6.34 -16.36
C LEU A 52 -17.85 -5.51 -17.32
N GLY A 53 -17.22 -4.66 -18.15
CA GLY A 53 -17.92 -3.66 -18.95
C GLY A 53 -18.41 -2.44 -18.15
N HIS A 54 -18.09 -2.38 -16.87
CA HIS A 54 -18.41 -1.27 -15.94
C HIS A 54 -17.49 -1.30 -14.71
N PHE A 55 -17.56 -0.25 -13.86
CA PHE A 55 -16.89 -0.21 -12.57
C PHE A 55 -17.79 0.39 -11.48
N SER A 56 -19.04 -0.04 -11.43
CA SER A 56 -20.02 0.37 -10.43
C SER A 56 -19.99 -0.61 -9.24
N MET A 57 -19.75 -0.10 -8.03
CA MET A 57 -19.73 -0.90 -6.81
C MET A 57 -21.08 -1.52 -6.52
N GLN A 58 -22.17 -0.77 -6.78
CA GLN A 58 -23.55 -1.26 -6.61
C GLN A 58 -23.85 -2.45 -7.53
N LYS A 59 -23.39 -2.41 -8.78
CA LYS A 59 -23.57 -3.55 -9.70
C LYS A 59 -22.70 -4.72 -9.30
N ILE A 60 -21.43 -4.51 -8.95
CA ILE A 60 -20.55 -5.58 -8.48
C ILE A 60 -21.15 -6.28 -7.26
N ALA A 61 -21.66 -5.52 -6.29
CA ALA A 61 -22.27 -6.08 -5.08
C ALA A 61 -23.56 -6.85 -5.33
N LYS A 62 -24.42 -6.38 -6.26
CA LYS A 62 -25.76 -6.92 -6.46
C LYS A 62 -25.87 -7.94 -7.59
N GLU A 63 -25.07 -7.78 -8.64
CA GLU A 63 -25.20 -8.53 -9.90
C GLU A 63 -24.05 -9.53 -10.09
N SER A 64 -23.03 -9.54 -9.20
CA SER A 64 -21.91 -10.47 -9.25
C SER A 64 -21.77 -11.24 -7.93
N SER A 65 -21.00 -12.31 -7.97
CA SER A 65 -20.56 -13.07 -6.80
C SER A 65 -19.04 -13.04 -6.66
N SER A 66 -18.55 -13.43 -5.50
CA SER A 66 -17.10 -13.56 -5.25
C SER A 66 -16.42 -14.56 -6.20
N GLU A 67 -17.14 -15.63 -6.59
CA GLU A 67 -16.69 -16.65 -7.54
C GLU A 67 -16.58 -16.09 -8.95
N GLU A 68 -17.54 -15.28 -9.39
CA GLU A 68 -17.53 -14.65 -10.71
C GLU A 68 -16.39 -13.64 -10.82
N ILE A 69 -16.18 -12.78 -9.82
CA ILE A 69 -15.02 -11.89 -9.78
C ILE A 69 -13.72 -12.70 -9.79
N GLY A 70 -13.63 -13.76 -8.97
CA GLY A 70 -12.47 -14.66 -8.96
C GLY A 70 -12.21 -15.33 -10.31
N THR A 71 -13.25 -15.67 -11.06
CA THR A 71 -13.16 -16.24 -12.40
C THR A 71 -12.68 -15.20 -13.41
N LEU A 72 -13.20 -13.99 -13.37
CA LEU A 72 -12.69 -12.88 -14.18
C LEU A 72 -11.21 -12.64 -13.93
N LEU A 73 -10.75 -12.66 -12.68
CA LEU A 73 -9.34 -12.47 -12.34
C LEU A 73 -8.45 -13.64 -12.83
N ARG A 74 -8.98 -14.86 -12.92
CA ARG A 74 -8.27 -16.09 -13.37
C ARG A 74 -8.18 -16.19 -14.87
N THR A 75 -9.15 -15.66 -15.61
CA THR A 75 -9.19 -15.70 -17.09
C THR A 75 -7.89 -15.15 -17.67
N LYS A 76 -7.32 -15.86 -18.64
CA LYS A 76 -6.02 -15.51 -19.23
C LYS A 76 -6.13 -14.25 -20.14
N PRO A 77 -5.14 -13.34 -20.09
CA PRO A 77 -4.02 -13.32 -19.12
C PRO A 77 -4.53 -13.07 -17.70
N ALA A 78 -4.10 -13.90 -16.73
CA ALA A 78 -4.58 -13.80 -15.35
C ALA A 78 -4.17 -12.44 -14.73
N LEU A 79 -5.12 -11.79 -14.04
CA LEU A 79 -4.89 -10.47 -13.46
C LEU A 79 -4.20 -10.52 -12.10
N HIS A 80 -4.27 -11.67 -11.41
CA HIS A 80 -3.64 -11.83 -10.10
C HIS A 80 -3.21 -13.28 -9.84
N ARG A 81 -2.14 -13.45 -9.03
CA ARG A 81 -1.62 -14.77 -8.63
C ARG A 81 -2.61 -15.57 -7.77
N TYR A 82 -3.42 -14.87 -6.95
CA TYR A 82 -4.41 -15.46 -6.05
C TYR A 82 -5.83 -15.00 -6.39
N PRO A 83 -6.36 -15.38 -7.57
CA PRO A 83 -7.61 -14.81 -8.09
C PRO A 83 -8.82 -15.07 -7.21
N GLY A 84 -8.90 -16.25 -6.55
CA GLY A 84 -10.02 -16.58 -5.67
C GLY A 84 -10.07 -15.73 -4.39
N ASN A 85 -8.92 -15.54 -3.72
CA ASN A 85 -8.87 -14.71 -2.52
C ASN A 85 -9.11 -13.24 -2.85
N ILE A 86 -8.46 -12.73 -3.89
CA ILE A 86 -8.64 -11.34 -4.32
C ILE A 86 -10.06 -11.10 -4.81
N GLY A 87 -10.65 -12.01 -5.58
CA GLY A 87 -12.05 -11.91 -6.01
C GLY A 87 -13.01 -11.75 -4.84
N ARG A 88 -12.83 -12.56 -3.80
CA ARG A 88 -13.62 -12.49 -2.56
C ARG A 88 -13.43 -11.15 -1.84
N TYR A 89 -12.19 -10.65 -1.76
CA TYR A 89 -11.92 -9.36 -1.09
C TYR A 89 -12.50 -8.18 -1.87
N LEU A 90 -12.37 -8.17 -3.21
CA LEU A 90 -12.91 -7.11 -4.06
C LEU A 90 -14.45 -7.09 -4.06
N TRP A 91 -15.07 -8.27 -4.10
CA TRP A 91 -16.53 -8.38 -4.00
C TRP A 91 -17.04 -7.89 -2.64
N SER A 92 -16.43 -8.36 -1.54
CA SER A 92 -16.76 -7.88 -0.18
C SER A 92 -16.50 -6.37 -0.02
N ALA A 93 -15.48 -5.83 -0.67
CA ALA A 93 -15.24 -4.39 -0.67
C ALA A 93 -16.35 -3.62 -1.40
N ALA A 94 -16.85 -4.14 -2.54
CA ALA A 94 -17.96 -3.52 -3.24
C ALA A 94 -19.27 -3.55 -2.42
N GLU A 95 -19.54 -4.65 -1.71
CA GLU A 95 -20.68 -4.73 -0.78
C GLU A 95 -20.57 -3.67 0.32
N ARG A 96 -19.40 -3.61 0.97
CA ARG A 96 -19.17 -2.66 2.06
C ARG A 96 -19.22 -1.20 1.58
N LEU A 97 -18.61 -0.90 0.43
CA LEU A 97 -18.72 0.44 -0.17
C LEU A 97 -20.18 0.82 -0.42
N THR A 98 -20.98 -0.10 -0.95
CA THR A 98 -22.38 0.14 -1.26
C THR A 98 -23.22 0.37 -0.01
N SER A 99 -22.96 -0.39 1.08
CA SER A 99 -23.76 -0.32 2.31
C SER A 99 -23.37 0.80 3.26
N GLU A 100 -22.05 1.14 3.34
CA GLU A 100 -21.50 2.04 4.37
C GLU A 100 -20.96 3.36 3.80
N TYR A 101 -20.67 3.41 2.49
CA TYR A 101 -19.95 4.53 1.85
C TYR A 101 -20.60 5.03 0.55
N ASP A 102 -21.89 4.81 0.36
CA ASP A 102 -22.65 5.23 -0.83
C ASP A 102 -22.04 4.77 -2.17
N GLY A 103 -21.30 3.67 -2.17
CA GLY A 103 -20.60 3.11 -3.33
C GLY A 103 -19.34 3.88 -3.74
N CYS A 104 -18.81 4.78 -2.90
CA CYS A 104 -17.68 5.64 -3.20
C CYS A 104 -16.61 5.55 -2.11
N ALA A 105 -15.40 5.10 -2.48
CA ALA A 105 -14.30 4.95 -1.54
C ALA A 105 -13.77 6.30 -1.01
N GLU A 106 -14.01 7.42 -1.70
CA GLU A 106 -13.67 8.74 -1.20
C GLU A 106 -14.32 9.05 0.16
N ASN A 107 -15.50 8.49 0.44
CA ASN A 107 -16.19 8.62 1.71
C ASN A 107 -15.49 7.91 2.89
N ILE A 108 -14.51 7.04 2.61
CA ILE A 108 -13.67 6.42 3.64
C ILE A 108 -12.75 7.46 4.28
N TRP A 109 -12.19 8.38 3.46
CA TRP A 109 -11.15 9.33 3.87
C TRP A 109 -11.57 10.81 3.77
N GLY A 110 -12.79 11.09 3.38
CA GLY A 110 -13.29 12.47 3.32
C GLY A 110 -13.48 13.09 4.71
N ASN A 111 -12.79 14.21 4.98
CA ASN A 111 -12.92 15.04 6.20
C ASN A 111 -12.72 14.27 7.53
N VAL A 112 -11.79 13.31 7.56
CA VAL A 112 -11.47 12.52 8.77
C VAL A 112 -9.96 12.54 9.04
N THR A 113 -9.58 12.11 10.25
CA THR A 113 -8.17 12.02 10.67
C THR A 113 -7.45 10.85 10.02
N ALA A 114 -6.12 10.87 10.01
CA ALA A 114 -5.30 9.75 9.54
C ALA A 114 -5.60 8.45 10.32
N MET A 115 -5.83 8.55 11.61
CA MET A 115 -6.18 7.39 12.45
C MET A 115 -7.51 6.77 12.02
N GLU A 116 -8.53 7.59 11.78
CA GLU A 116 -9.83 7.12 11.28
C GLU A 116 -9.73 6.51 9.88
N ILE A 117 -8.90 7.07 8.99
CA ILE A 117 -8.64 6.48 7.66
C ILE A 117 -8.05 5.08 7.82
N VAL A 118 -7.03 4.92 8.68
CA VAL A 118 -6.39 3.62 8.94
C VAL A 118 -7.41 2.62 9.48
N GLU A 119 -8.17 2.99 10.50
CA GLU A 119 -9.19 2.13 11.12
C GLU A 119 -10.26 1.69 10.10
N ARG A 120 -10.79 2.62 9.32
CA ARG A 120 -11.78 2.33 8.28
C ARG A 120 -11.23 1.42 7.19
N LEU A 121 -9.98 1.65 6.75
CA LEU A 121 -9.34 0.81 5.73
C LEU A 121 -9.03 -0.60 6.25
N GLU A 122 -8.59 -0.76 7.50
CA GLU A 122 -8.33 -2.08 8.10
C GLU A 122 -9.58 -2.95 8.22
N ALA A 123 -10.76 -2.35 8.20
CA ALA A 123 -12.01 -3.06 8.20
C ALA A 123 -12.33 -3.73 6.84
N PHE A 124 -11.58 -3.44 5.77
CA PHE A 124 -11.71 -4.12 4.48
C PHE A 124 -10.83 -5.38 4.44
N SER A 125 -11.42 -6.48 3.99
CA SER A 125 -10.68 -7.74 3.82
C SER A 125 -9.48 -7.56 2.88
N GLY A 126 -8.31 -8.02 3.32
CA GLY A 126 -7.07 -7.92 2.54
C GLY A 126 -6.29 -6.62 2.75
N ILE A 127 -6.75 -5.71 3.62
CA ILE A 127 -6.00 -4.51 4.02
C ILE A 127 -5.48 -4.72 5.45
N SER A 128 -4.17 -4.77 5.59
CA SER A 128 -3.47 -4.80 6.87
C SER A 128 -3.08 -3.39 7.31
N HIS A 129 -2.67 -3.21 8.55
CA HIS A 129 -2.13 -1.94 9.07
C HIS A 129 -1.05 -1.32 8.17
N LYS A 130 -0.11 -2.14 7.68
CA LYS A 130 0.91 -1.71 6.70
C LYS A 130 0.30 -1.07 5.45
N LYS A 131 -0.74 -1.70 4.89
CA LYS A 131 -1.42 -1.20 3.68
C LYS A 131 -2.23 0.05 3.97
N ALA A 132 -2.92 0.09 5.09
CA ALA A 132 -3.69 1.26 5.52
C ALA A 132 -2.78 2.48 5.74
N SER A 133 -1.65 2.31 6.44
CA SER A 133 -0.66 3.38 6.63
C SER A 133 -0.04 3.84 5.30
N LEU A 134 0.28 2.91 4.41
CA LEU A 134 0.75 3.25 3.05
C LEU A 134 -0.32 4.02 2.27
N ALA A 135 -1.58 3.63 2.37
CA ALA A 135 -2.69 4.31 1.71
C ALA A 135 -2.79 5.78 2.15
N CYS A 136 -2.69 6.09 3.45
CA CYS A 136 -2.69 7.47 3.93
C CYS A 136 -1.58 8.30 3.27
N LEU A 137 -0.37 7.75 3.15
CA LEU A 137 0.73 8.43 2.46
C LEU A 137 0.42 8.67 0.98
N LEU A 138 -0.13 7.68 0.27
CA LEU A 138 -0.46 7.77 -1.15
C LEU A 138 -1.62 8.74 -1.40
N LEU A 139 -2.66 8.70 -0.57
CA LEU A 139 -3.80 9.61 -0.61
C LEU A 139 -3.33 11.07 -0.50
N TRP A 140 -2.50 11.37 0.51
CA TRP A 140 -1.96 12.71 0.68
C TRP A 140 -1.00 13.12 -0.44
N ARG A 141 0.00 12.28 -0.75
CA ARG A 141 1.09 12.65 -1.66
C ARG A 141 0.68 12.64 -3.12
N ASP A 142 -0.07 11.61 -3.53
CA ASP A 142 -0.30 11.29 -4.94
C ASP A 142 -1.68 11.74 -5.41
N LEU A 143 -2.68 11.69 -4.52
CA LEU A 143 -4.06 12.04 -4.83
C LEU A 143 -4.48 13.41 -4.26
N GLY A 144 -3.60 14.09 -3.52
CA GLY A 144 -3.84 15.44 -3.01
C GLY A 144 -4.92 15.51 -1.92
N VAL A 145 -5.23 14.39 -1.26
CA VAL A 145 -6.20 14.37 -0.16
C VAL A 145 -5.64 15.14 1.04
N GLU A 146 -6.40 16.12 1.52
CA GLU A 146 -6.05 16.87 2.71
C GLU A 146 -6.19 16.02 3.98
N ILE A 147 -5.07 15.78 4.67
CA ILE A 147 -5.01 15.08 5.95
C ILE A 147 -4.34 16.01 6.96
N SER A 148 -5.10 16.46 7.97
CA SER A 148 -4.69 17.49 8.91
C SER A 148 -3.66 17.01 9.93
N ASP A 149 -3.75 15.76 10.36
CA ASP A 149 -2.96 15.12 11.42
C ASP A 149 -1.88 14.19 10.85
N LYS A 150 -1.02 14.70 9.95
CA LYS A 150 0.03 13.91 9.28
C LYS A 150 1.05 13.29 10.25
N GLU A 151 1.20 13.84 11.43
CA GLU A 151 1.98 13.28 12.53
C GLU A 151 1.48 11.90 12.99
N ASN A 152 0.21 11.58 12.71
CA ASN A 152 -0.41 10.29 13.00
C ASN A 152 -0.35 9.29 11.82
N ILE A 153 0.18 9.69 10.67
CA ILE A 153 0.46 8.76 9.57
C ILE A 153 1.75 8.01 9.89
N ASP A 154 1.62 6.75 10.26
CA ASP A 154 2.77 5.92 10.59
C ASP A 154 3.55 5.47 9.35
N ILE A 155 4.82 5.14 9.57
CA ILE A 155 5.65 4.50 8.55
C ILE A 155 5.10 3.10 8.24
N ALA A 156 5.07 2.72 6.97
CA ALA A 156 4.64 1.38 6.58
C ALA A 156 5.63 0.32 7.10
N TYR A 157 5.17 -0.57 8.00
CA TYR A 157 5.96 -1.63 8.61
C TYR A 157 6.22 -2.76 7.61
N ASP A 158 7.25 -2.60 6.82
CA ASP A 158 7.60 -3.46 5.68
C ASP A 158 9.00 -4.04 5.87
N VAL A 159 9.30 -5.15 5.19
CA VAL A 159 10.56 -5.90 5.34
C VAL A 159 11.81 -5.05 5.05
N HIS A 160 11.72 -4.10 4.11
CA HIS A 160 12.84 -3.22 3.77
C HIS A 160 13.10 -2.20 4.88
N ILE A 161 12.02 -1.59 5.38
CA ILE A 161 12.06 -0.58 6.44
C ILE A 161 12.53 -1.21 7.75
N ARG A 162 11.93 -2.33 8.16
CA ARG A 162 12.31 -3.10 9.36
C ARG A 162 13.81 -3.41 9.37
N ARG A 163 14.31 -3.96 8.26
CA ARG A 163 15.73 -4.30 8.10
C ARG A 163 16.63 -3.08 8.28
N ILE A 164 16.28 -1.95 7.68
CA ILE A 164 17.10 -0.73 7.80
C ILE A 164 17.08 -0.21 9.22
N PHE A 165 15.90 -0.14 9.84
CA PHE A 165 15.75 0.41 11.19
C PHE A 165 16.56 -0.38 12.21
N LEU A 166 16.56 -1.72 12.11
CA LEU A 166 17.39 -2.58 12.96
C LEU A 166 18.87 -2.41 12.68
N ARG A 167 19.29 -2.47 11.40
CA ARG A 167 20.71 -2.35 11.00
C ARG A 167 21.28 -0.98 11.32
N ALA A 168 20.49 0.08 11.14
CA ALA A 168 20.93 1.43 11.46
C ALA A 168 20.96 1.71 12.97
N GLY A 169 20.32 0.87 13.80
CA GLY A 169 20.21 1.08 15.23
C GLY A 169 19.16 2.13 15.61
N PHE A 170 18.19 2.40 14.73
CA PHE A 170 17.09 3.33 15.02
C PHE A 170 16.09 2.70 16.01
N CYS A 171 15.97 1.38 16.00
CA CYS A 171 15.24 0.60 17.01
C CYS A 171 16.02 -0.68 17.38
N GLU A 172 15.68 -1.26 18.54
CA GLU A 172 16.32 -2.48 19.03
C GLU A 172 15.56 -3.76 18.70
N LYS A 173 14.21 -3.67 18.62
CA LYS A 173 13.34 -4.81 18.39
C LYS A 173 12.60 -4.68 17.06
N ASP A 174 12.38 -5.84 16.43
CA ASP A 174 11.61 -5.96 15.20
C ASP A 174 10.11 -6.09 15.53
N THR A 175 9.52 -5.01 16.02
CA THR A 175 8.08 -4.92 16.27
C THR A 175 7.50 -3.70 15.58
N LEU A 176 6.20 -3.77 15.22
CA LEU A 176 5.48 -2.60 14.68
C LEU A 176 5.67 -1.38 15.58
N LYS A 177 5.49 -1.57 16.90
CA LYS A 177 5.62 -0.50 17.90
C LYS A 177 7.00 0.16 17.87
N ASP A 178 8.07 -0.64 17.97
CA ASP A 178 9.44 -0.08 18.03
C ASP A 178 9.82 0.67 16.76
N VAL A 179 9.42 0.16 15.58
CA VAL A 179 9.71 0.80 14.29
C VAL A 179 8.90 2.08 14.11
N THR A 180 7.61 2.10 14.47
CA THR A 180 6.77 3.31 14.37
C THR A 180 7.22 4.37 15.36
N GLU A 181 7.53 4.03 16.60
CA GLU A 181 8.08 4.96 17.58
C GLU A 181 9.42 5.55 17.12
N ALA A 182 10.29 4.73 16.52
CA ALA A 182 11.55 5.22 15.96
C ALA A 182 11.31 6.19 14.77
N ALA A 183 10.37 5.88 13.90
CA ALA A 183 9.99 6.76 12.79
C ALA A 183 9.42 8.11 13.28
N ARG A 184 8.59 8.09 14.32
CA ARG A 184 8.06 9.30 14.98
C ARG A 184 9.16 10.16 15.61
N ARG A 185 10.22 9.54 16.15
CA ARG A 185 11.41 10.30 16.64
C ARG A 185 12.21 10.91 15.50
N LEU A 186 12.35 10.21 14.36
CA LEU A 186 13.11 10.68 13.20
C LEU A 186 12.38 11.79 12.44
N ASN A 187 11.07 11.70 12.34
CA ASN A 187 10.23 12.71 11.68
C ASN A 187 8.90 12.88 12.44
N PRO A 188 8.88 13.66 13.54
CA PRO A 188 7.69 13.81 14.36
C PRO A 188 6.52 14.51 13.68
N LYS A 189 6.79 15.31 12.65
CA LYS A 189 5.74 16.01 11.91
C LYS A 189 5.03 15.16 10.88
N PHE A 190 5.70 14.12 10.37
CA PHE A 190 5.15 13.23 9.35
C PHE A 190 5.96 11.93 9.25
N PRO A 191 5.78 10.98 10.20
CA PRO A 191 6.54 9.72 10.22
C PRO A 191 6.37 8.89 8.94
N GLY A 192 5.16 8.84 8.39
CA GLY A 192 4.83 8.13 7.17
C GLY A 192 5.60 8.57 5.93
N TYR A 193 6.06 9.82 5.88
CA TYR A 193 6.88 10.32 4.77
C TYR A 193 8.20 9.55 4.60
N LEU A 194 8.70 8.94 5.67
CA LEU A 194 9.90 8.10 5.65
C LEU A 194 9.70 6.78 4.88
N THR A 195 8.47 6.35 4.64
CA THR A 195 8.16 5.07 3.96
C THR A 195 8.86 4.96 2.62
N SER A 196 8.66 5.90 1.71
CA SER A 196 9.19 5.82 0.34
C SER A 196 10.71 5.86 0.27
N PRO A 197 11.43 6.80 0.94
CA PRO A 197 12.89 6.83 0.89
C PRO A 197 13.51 5.58 1.53
N PHE A 198 12.98 5.09 2.66
CA PHE A 198 13.52 3.90 3.29
C PHE A 198 13.19 2.61 2.52
N TRP A 199 12.01 2.53 1.88
CA TRP A 199 11.68 1.44 0.99
C TRP A 199 12.66 1.37 -0.19
N THR A 200 12.89 2.49 -0.87
CA THR A 200 13.85 2.60 -1.98
C THR A 200 15.27 2.24 -1.54
N LEU A 201 15.70 2.75 -0.39
CA LEU A 201 17.00 2.44 0.19
C LEU A 201 17.15 0.95 0.50
N GLY A 202 16.11 0.33 1.06
CA GLY A 202 16.11 -1.09 1.41
C GLY A 202 16.10 -2.01 0.20
N ARG A 203 15.39 -1.61 -0.85
CA ARG A 203 15.34 -2.37 -2.12
C ARG A 203 16.66 -2.32 -2.87
N ASN A 204 17.27 -1.15 -2.99
CA ASN A 204 18.38 -0.93 -3.90
C ASN A 204 19.76 -1.03 -3.25
N ILE A 205 19.91 -0.60 -2.00
CA ILE A 205 21.20 -0.42 -1.32
C ILE A 205 21.30 -1.33 -0.09
N CYS A 206 20.40 -1.21 0.89
CA CYS A 206 20.43 -2.03 2.10
C CYS A 206 19.78 -3.40 1.87
N ARG A 207 20.34 -4.18 0.94
CA ARG A 207 19.83 -5.49 0.54
C ARG A 207 19.88 -6.51 1.68
N PRO A 208 19.08 -7.59 1.63
CA PRO A 208 19.15 -8.67 2.64
C PRO A 208 20.56 -9.27 2.72
N THR A 209 21.09 -9.64 1.57
CA THR A 209 22.45 -10.12 1.36
C THR A 209 23.27 -9.04 0.66
N GLU A 210 24.56 -8.94 0.96
CA GLU A 210 25.52 -8.04 0.33
C GLU A 210 25.04 -6.57 0.24
N PRO A 211 24.76 -5.90 1.37
CA PRO A 211 24.33 -4.51 1.36
C PRO A 211 25.44 -3.59 0.85
N LEU A 212 25.09 -2.64 0.00
CA LEU A 212 26.02 -1.68 -0.61
C LEU A 212 26.33 -0.52 0.35
N CYS A 213 26.88 -0.82 1.52
CA CYS A 213 27.10 0.14 2.61
C CYS A 213 27.99 1.33 2.21
N GLY A 214 28.94 1.15 1.26
CA GLY A 214 29.78 2.23 0.75
C GLY A 214 29.01 3.31 -0.01
N GLN A 215 27.87 2.95 -0.63
CA GLN A 215 26.99 3.84 -1.40
C GLN A 215 25.78 4.34 -0.59
N CYS A 216 25.67 3.93 0.69
CA CYS A 216 24.50 4.23 1.49
C CYS A 216 24.45 5.70 1.95
N PRO A 217 23.39 6.45 1.64
CA PRO A 217 23.28 7.86 2.01
C PRO A 217 23.23 8.10 3.53
N ILE A 218 22.78 7.09 4.30
CA ILE A 218 22.72 7.17 5.77
C ILE A 218 23.94 6.52 6.47
N ARG A 219 25.01 6.21 5.75
CA ARG A 219 26.15 5.45 6.28
C ARG A 219 26.80 6.08 7.52
N LEU A 220 26.77 7.40 7.62
CA LEU A 220 27.36 8.14 8.74
C LEU A 220 26.56 8.01 10.04
N PHE A 221 25.26 7.73 9.93
CA PHE A 221 24.34 7.58 11.04
C PHE A 221 23.95 6.12 11.31
N CYS A 222 24.50 5.17 10.54
CA CYS A 222 24.12 3.77 10.60
C CYS A 222 25.08 2.98 11.51
N ALA A 223 24.54 2.28 12.51
CA ALA A 223 25.30 1.41 13.41
C ALA A 223 25.82 0.12 12.74
N ARG A 224 25.36 -0.21 11.51
CA ARG A 224 25.76 -1.37 10.71
C ARG A 224 25.57 -2.73 11.41
N ARG A 225 24.49 -2.90 12.14
CA ARG A 225 24.15 -4.14 12.86
C ARG A 225 23.65 -5.21 11.88
N LEU A 226 24.51 -5.77 11.05
CA LEU A 226 24.14 -6.69 9.96
C LEU A 226 23.67 -8.05 10.48
N ASP A 227 24.20 -8.50 11.60
CA ASP A 227 23.86 -9.72 12.33
C ASP A 227 22.39 -9.77 12.80
N LYS A 228 21.85 -8.63 13.21
CA LYS A 228 20.46 -8.54 13.72
C LYS A 228 19.36 -8.84 12.68
N THR A 229 19.71 -9.06 11.43
CA THR A 229 18.72 -9.18 10.34
C THR A 229 18.88 -10.43 9.46
N GLU A 230 19.66 -11.41 9.90
CA GLU A 230 19.86 -12.66 9.16
C GLU A 230 18.55 -13.43 8.93
N ASN A 231 17.59 -13.32 9.84
CA ASN A 231 16.27 -13.95 9.78
C ASN A 231 15.22 -13.15 9.01
N LEU A 232 15.52 -11.90 8.60
CA LEU A 232 14.62 -11.04 7.82
C LEU A 232 14.86 -11.21 6.31
N ARG A 233 14.88 -12.45 5.85
CA ARG A 233 14.89 -12.75 4.42
C ARG A 233 13.48 -12.60 3.87
N ALA A 234 13.34 -11.80 2.80
CA ALA A 234 12.08 -11.61 2.09
C ALA A 234 11.62 -12.89 1.40
#